data_a936cf1f71b6b289998b38c480f09c0e
#
_entry.id   a936cf1f71b6b289998b38c480f09c0e
#
_cell.length_a   1.000
_cell.length_b   1.000
_cell.length_c   1.000
_cell.angle_alpha   90.00
_cell.angle_beta   90.00
_cell.angle_gamma   90.00
#
_symmetry.space_group_name_H-M   'P 1'
#
loop_
_entity.id
_entity.type
_entity.pdbx_description
1 polymer ?
#
loop_
_entity_poly.entity_id
_entity_poly.type
_entity_poly.pdbx_seq_one_letter_code
_entity_poly.pdbx_strand_id
1 'polypeptide(L)'
;MTYKKTALVLGAGGFIGSHMVKRLRSEGYWVRGVDLKYPEYSKTQANEFVQGDLRDVHFVIRVLEFKGYSGNFFNSVPYQHIEPFDEIYQFAADMGGAGFVFTGENDADIMHNSVSINLNVLEEQRKLNETFNGEKKDWTEANLSLIHI
;
A
#
# COMPACT_ATOMS: atom_id res chain seq x y z
N MET A 1 13.91 -8.75 -17.32
CA MET A 1 12.43 -8.86 -17.31
C MET A 1 11.84 -7.48 -17.21
N THR A 2 10.91 -7.16 -18.10
CA THR A 2 10.28 -5.84 -18.16
C THR A 2 8.90 -5.91 -17.54
N TYR A 3 8.62 -5.05 -16.59
CA TYR A 3 7.30 -4.93 -15.97
C TYR A 3 6.49 -3.82 -16.65
N LYS A 4 5.19 -4.03 -16.76
CA LYS A 4 4.26 -3.06 -17.37
C LYS A 4 4.18 -1.78 -16.55
N LYS A 5 3.99 -1.92 -15.25
CA LYS A 5 3.83 -0.83 -14.27
C LYS A 5 4.22 -1.31 -12.88
N THR A 6 4.30 -0.38 -11.96
CA THR A 6 4.48 -0.68 -10.54
C THR A 6 3.18 -0.46 -9.76
N ALA A 7 2.89 -1.34 -8.84
CA ALA A 7 1.73 -1.22 -7.97
C ALA A 7 2.09 -1.47 -6.51
N LEU A 8 1.50 -0.69 -5.64
CA LEU A 8 1.57 -0.86 -4.19
C LEU A 8 0.20 -1.30 -3.70
N VAL A 9 0.14 -2.44 -3.02
CA VAL A 9 -1.10 -2.97 -2.44
C VAL A 9 -0.99 -2.91 -0.92
N LEU A 10 -1.76 -2.03 -0.32
CA LEU A 10 -1.86 -1.88 1.12
C LEU A 10 -3.03 -2.73 1.63
N GLY A 11 -2.78 -3.56 2.63
CA GLY A 11 -3.74 -4.59 3.03
C GLY A 11 -3.58 -5.89 2.25
N ALA A 12 -2.38 -6.16 1.75
CA ALA A 12 -2.09 -7.30 0.89
C ALA A 12 -2.17 -8.66 1.59
N GLY A 13 -2.19 -8.70 2.91
CA GLY A 13 -2.39 -9.92 3.69
C GLY A 13 -3.85 -10.31 3.88
N GLY A 14 -4.80 -9.44 3.56
CA GLY A 14 -6.21 -9.70 3.63
C GLY A 14 -6.75 -10.45 2.41
N PHE A 15 -8.02 -10.80 2.46
CA PHE A 15 -8.67 -11.57 1.39
C PHE A 15 -8.68 -10.79 0.06
N ILE A 16 -9.17 -9.56 0.09
CA ILE A 16 -9.26 -8.74 -1.13
C ILE A 16 -7.86 -8.36 -1.62
N GLY A 17 -7.01 -7.90 -0.73
CA GLY A 17 -5.65 -7.47 -1.08
C GLY A 17 -4.81 -8.59 -1.68
N SER A 18 -4.89 -9.80 -1.13
CA SER A 18 -4.14 -10.94 -1.67
C SER A 18 -4.60 -11.33 -3.09
N HIS A 19 -5.89 -11.25 -3.36
CA HIS A 19 -6.44 -11.49 -4.71
C HIS A 19 -6.02 -10.37 -5.67
N MET A 20 -5.99 -9.12 -5.22
CA MET A 20 -5.51 -8.02 -6.05
C MET A 20 -4.03 -8.19 -6.41
N VAL A 21 -3.20 -8.62 -5.47
CA VAL A 21 -1.79 -8.93 -5.75
C VAL A 21 -1.67 -9.97 -6.87
N LYS A 22 -2.43 -11.06 -6.79
CA LYS A 22 -2.43 -12.10 -7.82
C LYS A 22 -2.83 -11.55 -9.18
N ARG A 23 -3.88 -10.72 -9.23
CA ARG A 23 -4.37 -10.12 -10.47
C ARG A 23 -3.32 -9.21 -11.10
N LEU A 24 -2.74 -8.31 -10.32
CA LEU A 24 -1.72 -7.39 -10.80
C LEU A 24 -0.48 -8.13 -11.32
N ARG A 25 -0.04 -9.14 -10.60
CA ARG A 25 1.08 -9.97 -11.04
C ARG A 25 0.77 -10.69 -12.38
N SER A 26 -0.45 -11.19 -12.53
CA SER A 26 -0.86 -11.84 -13.77
C SER A 26 -0.92 -10.87 -14.96
N GLU A 27 -1.10 -9.59 -14.69
CA GLU A 27 -1.12 -8.53 -15.70
C GLU A 27 0.26 -7.93 -15.98
N GLY A 28 1.31 -8.42 -15.35
CA GLY A 28 2.68 -8.00 -15.62
C GLY A 28 3.20 -6.86 -14.76
N TYR A 29 2.53 -6.57 -13.64
CA TYR A 29 2.97 -5.53 -12.70
C TYR A 29 4.08 -6.03 -11.79
N TRP A 30 4.97 -5.12 -11.41
CA TRP A 30 5.80 -5.30 -10.23
C TRP A 30 5.01 -4.84 -9.02
N VAL A 31 4.84 -5.70 -8.02
CA VAL A 31 3.94 -5.44 -6.90
C VAL A 31 4.67 -5.50 -5.57
N ARG A 32 4.54 -4.43 -4.79
CA ARG A 32 4.84 -4.46 -3.34
C ARG A 32 3.55 -4.62 -2.57
N GLY A 33 3.48 -5.65 -1.75
CA GLY A 33 2.38 -5.85 -0.81
C GLY A 33 2.78 -5.41 0.59
N VAL A 34 1.87 -4.80 1.33
CA VAL A 34 2.08 -4.33 2.70
C VAL A 34 0.90 -4.72 3.57
N ASP A 35 1.17 -5.29 4.73
CA ASP A 35 0.16 -5.60 5.74
C ASP A 35 0.82 -5.81 7.11
N LEU A 36 0.01 -5.85 8.14
CA LEU A 36 0.44 -6.27 9.48
C LEU A 36 0.82 -7.76 9.51
N LYS A 37 0.23 -8.57 8.64
CA LYS A 37 0.44 -10.02 8.60
C LYS A 37 0.48 -10.54 7.16
N TYR A 38 1.14 -11.67 6.97
CA TYR A 38 1.11 -12.39 5.68
C TYR A 38 -0.29 -13.00 5.43
N PRO A 39 -0.65 -13.28 4.16
CA PRO A 39 -1.89 -13.97 3.84
C PRO A 39 -1.96 -15.35 4.55
N GLU A 40 -3.13 -15.68 5.09
CA GLU A 40 -3.33 -16.91 5.84
C GLU A 40 -3.44 -18.17 4.98
N TYR A 41 -4.07 -18.05 3.82
CA TYR A 41 -4.50 -19.21 3.03
C TYR A 41 -3.58 -19.55 1.87
N SER A 42 -2.66 -18.67 1.53
CA SER A 42 -1.71 -18.90 0.45
C SER A 42 -0.49 -18.02 0.60
N LYS A 43 0.63 -18.48 0.03
CA LYS A 43 1.83 -17.65 -0.03
C LYS A 43 1.58 -16.43 -0.92
N THR A 44 2.03 -15.25 -0.49
CA THR A 44 1.90 -14.04 -1.29
C THR A 44 2.64 -14.18 -2.62
N GLN A 45 2.02 -13.62 -3.67
CA GLN A 45 2.64 -13.54 -5.00
C GLN A 45 3.29 -12.19 -5.28
N ALA A 46 3.30 -11.28 -4.31
CA ALA A 46 3.99 -10.00 -4.45
C ALA A 46 5.48 -10.20 -4.72
N ASN A 47 6.06 -9.32 -5.53
CA ASN A 47 7.52 -9.29 -5.73
C ASN A 47 8.24 -8.99 -4.43
N GLU A 48 7.63 -8.13 -3.61
CA GLU A 48 8.13 -7.78 -2.29
C GLU A 48 6.95 -7.67 -1.33
N PHE A 49 7.06 -8.24 -0.15
CA PHE A 49 6.06 -8.12 0.90
C PHE A 49 6.70 -7.51 2.14
N VAL A 50 6.11 -6.43 2.64
CA VAL A 50 6.63 -5.70 3.80
C VAL A 50 5.59 -5.73 4.92
N GLN A 51 5.99 -6.24 6.08
CA GLN A 51 5.14 -6.22 7.27
C GLN A 51 5.36 -4.92 8.05
N GLY A 52 4.26 -4.29 8.43
CA GLY A 52 4.32 -3.09 9.26
C GLY A 52 2.95 -2.44 9.42
N ASP A 53 2.93 -1.40 10.22
CA ASP A 53 1.71 -0.72 10.64
C ASP A 53 1.57 0.62 9.89
N LEU A 54 0.53 0.73 9.07
CA LEU A 54 0.24 1.93 8.28
C LEU A 54 -0.30 3.10 9.13
N ARG A 55 -0.52 2.90 10.41
CA ARG A 55 -0.80 3.99 11.34
C ARG A 55 0.47 4.76 11.71
N ASP A 56 1.64 4.15 11.52
CA ASP A 56 2.93 4.78 11.70
C ASP A 56 3.31 5.56 10.41
N VAL A 57 3.33 6.89 10.49
CA VAL A 57 3.62 7.75 9.35
C VAL A 57 5.02 7.52 8.78
N HIS A 58 5.99 7.22 9.61
CA HIS A 58 7.37 6.96 9.15
C HIS A 58 7.44 5.68 8.32
N PHE A 59 6.68 4.65 8.72
CA PHE A 59 6.55 3.44 7.93
C PHE A 59 5.86 3.72 6.58
N VAL A 60 4.77 4.50 6.60
CA VAL A 60 4.05 4.88 5.38
C VAL A 60 4.96 5.58 4.38
N ILE A 61 5.76 6.57 4.83
CA ILE A 61 6.71 7.27 3.96
C ILE A 61 7.60 6.27 3.23
N ARG A 62 8.14 5.30 3.94
CA ARG A 62 9.07 4.33 3.38
C ARG A 62 8.41 3.35 2.41
N VAL A 63 7.18 2.90 2.68
CA VAL A 63 6.50 1.95 1.78
C VAL A 63 6.03 2.58 0.49
N LEU A 64 5.82 3.90 0.47
CA LEU A 64 5.42 4.64 -0.73
C LEU A 64 6.58 4.85 -1.71
N GLU A 65 7.81 4.65 -1.29
CA GLU A 65 9.00 4.89 -2.10
C GLU A 65 9.36 3.67 -2.96
N PHE A 66 9.30 3.82 -4.28
CA PHE A 66 9.80 2.80 -5.20
C PHE A 66 11.27 3.06 -5.52
N LYS A 67 12.10 2.03 -5.32
CA LYS A 67 13.57 2.11 -5.39
C LYS A 67 14.17 1.25 -6.52
N GLY A 68 13.38 0.94 -7.54
CA GLY A 68 13.77 0.07 -8.63
C GLY A 68 13.34 -1.38 -8.45
N TYR A 69 13.36 -2.15 -9.52
CA TYR A 69 12.86 -3.54 -9.51
C TYR A 69 13.69 -4.51 -8.68
N SER A 70 14.98 -4.25 -8.57
CA SER A 70 15.88 -5.02 -7.71
C SER A 70 16.02 -4.38 -6.33
N GLY A 71 15.44 -3.21 -6.15
CA GLY A 71 15.44 -2.49 -4.89
C GLY A 71 14.59 -3.22 -3.87
N ASN A 72 14.92 -3.01 -2.64
CA ASN A 72 14.21 -3.60 -1.56
C ASN A 72 13.91 -2.49 -0.53
N PHE A 73 12.84 -2.69 0.20
CA PHE A 73 12.36 -1.73 1.20
C PHE A 73 13.46 -1.29 2.18
N PHE A 74 14.38 -2.18 2.51
CA PHE A 74 15.45 -1.92 3.48
C PHE A 74 16.70 -1.25 2.88
N ASN A 75 16.81 -1.18 1.55
CA ASN A 75 17.97 -0.58 0.91
C ASN A 75 17.89 0.95 0.94
N SER A 76 19.03 1.59 1.20
CA SER A 76 19.18 3.02 0.98
C SER A 76 19.61 3.27 -0.45
N VAL A 77 18.93 4.19 -1.12
CA VAL A 77 19.29 4.64 -2.47
C VAL A 77 19.35 6.18 -2.47
N PRO A 78 20.13 6.79 -3.39
CA PRO A 78 20.10 8.23 -3.54
C PRO A 78 18.68 8.75 -3.80
N TYR A 79 18.36 9.91 -3.26
CA TYR A 79 17.03 10.50 -3.36
C TYR A 79 16.51 10.59 -4.79
N GLN A 80 17.38 10.92 -5.75
CA GLN A 80 17.04 11.01 -7.16
C GLN A 80 16.65 9.66 -7.80
N HIS A 81 16.85 8.54 -7.11
CA HIS A 81 16.45 7.20 -7.57
C HIS A 81 15.15 6.73 -6.94
N ILE A 82 14.53 7.56 -6.13
CA ILE A 82 13.24 7.27 -5.50
C ILE A 82 12.14 7.86 -6.36
N GLU A 83 11.12 7.07 -6.66
CA GLU A 83 9.95 7.51 -7.39
C GLU A 83 8.66 6.94 -6.79
N PRO A 84 7.50 7.57 -7.05
CA PRO A 84 6.22 7.02 -6.61
C PRO A 84 5.86 5.78 -7.42
N PHE A 85 5.03 4.92 -6.85
CA PHE A 85 4.40 3.83 -7.58
C PHE A 85 3.45 4.38 -8.66
N ASP A 86 3.27 3.64 -9.74
CA ASP A 86 2.32 4.02 -10.80
C ASP A 86 0.88 3.94 -10.29
N GLU A 87 0.56 2.93 -9.48
CA GLU A 87 -0.77 2.72 -8.93
C GLU A 87 -0.68 2.29 -7.47
N ILE A 88 -1.63 2.76 -6.65
CA ILE A 88 -1.76 2.36 -5.24
C ILE A 88 -3.18 1.88 -4.99
N TYR A 89 -3.28 0.68 -4.41
CA TYR A 89 -4.55 0.05 -4.03
C TYR A 89 -4.61 -0.06 -2.51
N GLN A 90 -5.47 0.74 -1.89
CA GLN A 90 -5.57 0.83 -0.43
C GLN A 90 -6.75 0.00 0.06
N PHE A 91 -6.47 -1.19 0.58
CA PHE A 91 -7.45 -2.08 1.20
C PHE A 91 -7.23 -2.23 2.70
N ALA A 92 -6.19 -1.61 3.25
CA ALA A 92 -5.88 -1.70 4.66
C ALA A 92 -6.92 -0.93 5.48
N ALA A 93 -7.52 -1.61 6.43
CA ALA A 93 -8.48 -1.02 7.36
C ALA A 93 -8.42 -1.78 8.68
N ASP A 94 -8.80 -1.11 9.76
CA ASP A 94 -8.94 -1.76 11.05
C ASP A 94 -10.31 -2.44 11.08
N MET A 95 -10.35 -3.67 10.60
CA MET A 95 -11.57 -4.47 10.52
C MET A 95 -11.34 -5.79 11.24
N GLY A 96 -12.02 -5.97 12.37
CA GLY A 96 -12.06 -7.24 13.07
C GLY A 96 -13.12 -8.18 12.49
N GLY A 97 -13.32 -9.31 13.12
CA GLY A 97 -14.42 -10.21 12.80
C GLY A 97 -15.79 -9.58 13.10
N ALA A 98 -16.85 -10.26 12.70
CA ALA A 98 -18.22 -9.76 12.84
C ALA A 98 -18.55 -9.29 14.27
N GLY A 99 -18.11 -10.01 15.29
CA GLY A 99 -18.31 -9.62 16.68
C GLY A 99 -17.61 -8.32 17.05
N PHE A 100 -16.41 -8.09 16.51
CA PHE A 100 -15.66 -6.87 16.73
C PHE A 100 -16.37 -5.66 16.10
N VAL A 101 -16.87 -5.83 14.88
CA VAL A 101 -17.53 -4.76 14.12
C VAL A 101 -18.94 -4.47 14.64
N PHE A 102 -19.72 -5.50 14.97
CA PHE A 102 -21.16 -5.36 15.25
C PHE A 102 -21.52 -5.11 16.71
N THR A 103 -20.60 -5.21 17.65
CA THR A 103 -20.88 -4.91 19.05
C THR A 103 -21.02 -3.42 19.34
N GLY A 104 -20.45 -2.56 18.49
CA GLY A 104 -20.41 -1.11 18.71
C GLY A 104 -19.35 -0.66 19.73
N GLU A 105 -18.72 -1.58 20.43
CA GLU A 105 -17.71 -1.27 21.46
C GLU A 105 -16.42 -0.71 20.88
N ASN A 106 -16.13 -1.03 19.62
CA ASN A 106 -14.87 -0.68 18.94
C ASN A 106 -15.03 0.36 17.84
N ASP A 107 -16.21 0.97 17.70
CA ASP A 107 -16.50 1.87 16.57
C ASP A 107 -15.54 3.04 16.48
N ALA A 108 -15.24 3.67 17.62
CA ALA A 108 -14.32 4.81 17.64
C ALA A 108 -12.91 4.40 17.22
N ASP A 109 -12.43 3.26 17.68
CA ASP A 109 -11.10 2.76 17.34
C ASP A 109 -11.01 2.35 15.87
N ILE A 110 -12.03 1.66 15.35
CA ILE A 110 -12.12 1.24 13.95
C ILE A 110 -12.08 2.48 13.04
N MET A 111 -12.90 3.47 13.34
CA MET A 111 -12.97 4.71 12.57
C MET A 111 -11.66 5.48 12.65
N HIS A 112 -11.12 5.68 13.84
CA HIS A 112 -9.87 6.41 14.06
C HIS A 112 -8.72 5.76 13.31
N ASN A 113 -8.53 4.45 13.44
CA ASN A 113 -7.43 3.74 12.81
C ASN A 113 -7.55 3.73 11.29
N SER A 114 -8.74 3.49 10.75
CA SER A 114 -8.97 3.48 9.31
C SER A 114 -8.76 4.87 8.70
N VAL A 115 -9.24 5.92 9.36
CA VAL A 115 -9.02 7.31 8.92
C VAL A 115 -7.54 7.67 8.98
N SER A 116 -6.85 7.27 10.05
CA SER A 116 -5.41 7.53 10.21
C SER A 116 -4.60 6.90 9.08
N ILE A 117 -4.90 5.64 8.71
CA ILE A 117 -4.25 4.96 7.59
C ILE A 117 -4.47 5.74 6.30
N ASN A 118 -5.72 6.07 5.98
CA ASN A 118 -6.06 6.79 4.76
C ASN A 118 -5.41 8.17 4.69
N LEU A 119 -5.44 8.93 5.78
CA LEU A 119 -4.84 10.25 5.83
C LEU A 119 -3.32 10.19 5.68
N ASN A 120 -2.66 9.23 6.33
CA ASN A 120 -1.23 9.04 6.19
C ASN A 120 -0.84 8.74 4.74
N VAL A 121 -1.54 7.82 4.11
CA VAL A 121 -1.26 7.42 2.72
C VAL A 121 -1.45 8.62 1.78
N LEU A 122 -2.59 9.29 1.86
CA LEU A 122 -2.90 10.42 0.97
C LEU A 122 -1.93 11.58 1.15
N GLU A 123 -1.65 11.97 2.37
CA GLU A 123 -0.78 13.12 2.64
C GLU A 123 0.68 12.84 2.25
N GLU A 124 1.21 11.69 2.62
CA GLU A 124 2.59 11.37 2.30
C GLU A 124 2.78 11.10 0.80
N GLN A 125 1.78 10.53 0.13
CA GLN A 125 1.81 10.37 -1.31
C GLN A 125 1.79 11.73 -2.03
N ARG A 126 0.99 12.66 -1.55
CA ARG A 126 0.97 14.02 -2.10
C ARG A 126 2.35 14.67 -2.01
N LYS A 127 2.99 14.57 -0.86
CA LYS A 127 4.33 15.12 -0.65
C LYS A 127 5.37 14.49 -1.57
N LEU A 128 5.35 13.16 -1.70
CA LEU A 128 6.28 12.44 -2.57
C LEU A 128 6.10 12.86 -4.02
N ASN A 129 4.85 12.97 -4.47
CA ASN A 129 4.54 13.36 -5.84
C ASN A 129 5.00 14.80 -6.15
N GLU A 130 4.88 15.71 -5.19
CA GLU A 130 5.34 17.10 -5.36
C GLU A 130 6.87 17.21 -5.44
N THR A 131 7.60 16.30 -4.81
CA THR A 131 9.06 16.33 -4.77
C THR A 131 9.71 15.51 -5.88
N PHE A 132 8.92 14.75 -6.64
CA PHE A 132 9.43 13.86 -7.68
C PHE A 132 9.91 14.67 -8.91
N ASN A 133 11.22 14.99 -8.96
CA ASN A 133 11.99 15.57 -10.07
C ASN A 133 11.26 16.55 -11.02
N GLY A 134 10.26 17.27 -10.52
CA GLY A 134 9.48 18.22 -11.31
C GLY A 134 8.48 17.59 -12.28
N GLU A 135 8.50 16.30 -12.50
CA GLU A 135 7.46 15.57 -13.22
C GLU A 135 6.42 15.08 -12.20
N LYS A 136 5.33 15.82 -12.09
CA LYS A 136 4.20 15.38 -11.27
C LYS A 136 3.47 14.28 -12.01
N LYS A 137 3.45 13.07 -11.45
CA LYS A 137 2.48 12.08 -11.86
C LYS A 137 1.10 12.62 -11.47
N ASP A 138 0.20 12.71 -12.43
CA ASP A 138 -1.18 13.12 -12.16
C ASP A 138 -1.84 12.06 -11.26
N TRP A 139 -1.94 12.39 -10.00
CA TRP A 139 -2.65 11.57 -9.03
C TRP A 139 -4.14 11.87 -9.11
N THR A 140 -4.76 11.20 -10.04
CA THR A 140 -6.21 11.19 -10.18
C THR A 140 -6.78 10.01 -9.40
N GLU A 141 -8.08 9.97 -9.23
CA GLU A 141 -8.77 8.81 -8.64
C GLU A 141 -8.44 7.50 -9.35
N ALA A 142 -8.00 7.58 -10.61
CA ALA A 142 -7.60 6.40 -11.38
C ALA A 142 -6.30 5.76 -10.87
N ASN A 143 -5.42 6.53 -10.22
CA ASN A 143 -4.12 6.06 -9.75
C ASN A 143 -4.15 5.67 -8.27
N LEU A 144 -5.14 6.11 -7.54
CA LEU A 144 -5.33 5.77 -6.13
C LEU A 144 -6.71 5.16 -5.97
N SER A 145 -6.76 3.86 -5.74
CA SER A 145 -8.01 3.17 -5.44
C SER A 145 -8.13 3.00 -3.93
N LEU A 146 -9.11 3.67 -3.37
CA LEU A 146 -9.48 3.55 -1.97
C LEU A 146 -10.75 2.72 -1.87
N ILE A 147 -10.70 1.62 -1.13
CA ILE A 147 -11.88 0.85 -0.83
C ILE A 147 -12.25 1.12 0.63
N HIS A 148 -13.42 1.69 0.80
CA HIS A 148 -14.05 1.83 2.10
C HIS A 148 -15.00 0.67 2.30
N ILE A 149 -14.69 -0.12 3.29
CA ILE A 149 -15.55 -1.23 3.69
C ILE A 149 -16.37 -0.80 4.90
#